data_5eea9836cf3858f8f7907cf0336d2183
#
_entry.id   5eea9836cf3858f8f7907cf0336d2183
#
_cell.length_a   1.000
_cell.length_b   1.000
_cell.length_c   1.000
_cell.angle_alpha   90.00
_cell.angle_beta   90.00
_cell.angle_gamma   90.00
#
_symmetry.space_group_name_H-M   'P 1'
#
loop_
_entity.id
_entity.type
_entity.pdbx_description
1 polymer ?
#
loop_
_entity_poly.entity_id
_entity_poly.type
_entity_poly.pdbx_seq_one_letter_code
_entity_poly.pdbx_strand_id
1 'polypeptide(L)'
;MIKLKDVSKYYYNKGLITSGITKINAEFNIGEFIVITGESGSGKSTLLNVISGLDTYEDGEMYIDGKETSHYGDEDFEEYRKEYISNIFQNFNLVGSYTVYQNIELVMLINGYTKKEARPKILKLINEVELTKYKNTRVSKLSGGQKQRVAIARALAKNTPIIIADEPTGNLDKRAAESVLKTLALTAKDKLVIVVTHNYEQVEKYATRKITMFDGKILEDKIITKTDEVKTDGNLESKKMKPLSKLRLGVRNTFNIVPKFL
;
A
#
# COMPACT_ATOMS: atom_id res chain seq x y z
N MET A 1 -6.94 1.00 15.08
CA MET A 1 -5.65 0.94 14.34
C MET A 1 -5.18 2.33 13.96
N ILE A 2 -5.82 3.01 13.01
CA ILE A 2 -5.52 4.43 12.69
C ILE A 2 -6.73 5.28 13.05
N LYS A 3 -6.48 6.43 13.70
CA LYS A 3 -7.53 7.41 14.03
C LYS A 3 -7.06 8.80 13.64
N LEU A 4 -7.93 9.53 12.95
CA LEU A 4 -7.74 10.91 12.55
C LEU A 4 -8.75 11.79 13.30
N LYS A 5 -8.31 12.89 13.89
CA LYS A 5 -9.12 13.90 14.54
C LYS A 5 -8.78 15.28 13.97
N ASP A 6 -9.72 15.87 13.24
CA ASP A 6 -9.61 17.18 12.59
C ASP A 6 -8.34 17.36 11.75
N VAL A 7 -7.84 16.26 11.13
CA VAL A 7 -6.60 16.26 10.37
C VAL A 7 -6.74 17.07 9.10
N SER A 8 -5.82 18.03 8.88
CA SER A 8 -5.75 18.87 7.68
C SER A 8 -4.36 18.84 7.06
N LYS A 9 -4.32 18.91 5.72
CA LYS A 9 -3.11 19.00 4.90
C LYS A 9 -3.22 20.15 3.93
N TYR A 10 -2.23 21.03 3.92
CA TYR A 10 -2.12 22.16 3.00
C TYR A 10 -0.86 22.06 2.15
N TYR A 11 -0.96 22.52 0.90
CA TYR A 11 0.18 22.62 -0.02
C TYR A 11 0.47 24.09 -0.31
N TYR A 12 1.73 24.47 -0.16
CA TYR A 12 2.21 25.83 -0.38
C TYR A 12 2.94 25.91 -1.73
N ASN A 13 2.41 26.66 -2.67
CA ASN A 13 3.05 26.86 -3.97
C ASN A 13 3.03 28.34 -4.36
N LYS A 14 4.22 28.95 -4.47
CA LYS A 14 4.41 30.36 -4.92
C LYS A 14 3.45 31.36 -4.27
N GLY A 15 3.23 31.25 -2.95
CA GLY A 15 2.36 32.13 -2.19
C GLY A 15 0.86 31.78 -2.24
N LEU A 16 0.49 30.73 -2.94
CA LEU A 16 -0.86 30.18 -2.91
C LEU A 16 -0.93 28.99 -1.93
N ILE A 17 -1.97 28.95 -1.11
CA ILE A 17 -2.28 27.83 -0.23
C ILE A 17 -3.41 27.03 -0.88
N THR A 18 -3.16 25.75 -1.13
CA THR A 18 -4.18 24.82 -1.65
C THR A 18 -4.44 23.78 -0.58
N SER A 19 -5.70 23.60 -0.21
CA SER A 19 -6.10 22.54 0.71
C SER A 19 -6.08 21.19 0.00
N GLY A 20 -5.37 20.22 0.56
CA GLY A 20 -5.41 18.83 0.11
C GLY A 20 -6.53 18.05 0.81
N ILE A 21 -6.59 18.15 2.15
CA ILE A 21 -7.67 17.63 3.00
C ILE A 21 -7.92 18.61 4.16
N THR A 22 -9.15 18.66 4.65
CA THR A 22 -9.56 19.60 5.69
C THR A 22 -10.42 18.94 6.75
N LYS A 23 -9.97 18.98 8.00
CA LYS A 23 -10.67 18.50 9.20
C LYS A 23 -11.25 17.10 9.04
N ILE A 24 -10.41 16.18 8.59
CA ILE A 24 -10.79 14.77 8.44
C ILE A 24 -10.92 14.13 9.83
N ASN A 25 -12.07 13.54 10.07
CA ASN A 25 -12.36 12.70 11.23
C ASN A 25 -12.73 11.31 10.74
N ALA A 26 -11.91 10.31 11.06
CA ALA A 26 -12.15 8.92 10.66
C ALA A 26 -11.35 7.94 11.54
N GLU A 27 -11.86 6.74 11.71
CA GLU A 27 -11.16 5.61 12.30
C GLU A 27 -11.09 4.46 11.28
N PHE A 28 -9.95 3.79 11.20
CA PHE A 28 -9.70 2.69 10.29
C PHE A 28 -9.21 1.48 11.09
N ASN A 29 -9.87 0.34 10.96
CA ASN A 29 -9.63 -0.81 11.80
C ASN A 29 -9.24 -2.06 10.99
N ILE A 30 -8.53 -2.98 11.63
CA ILE A 30 -8.25 -4.30 11.06
C ILE A 30 -9.58 -5.02 10.81
N GLY A 31 -9.65 -5.78 9.72
CA GLY A 31 -10.87 -6.46 9.30
C GLY A 31 -11.73 -5.65 8.31
N GLU A 32 -11.41 -4.36 8.09
CA GLU A 32 -12.14 -3.53 7.14
C GLU A 32 -11.56 -3.60 5.73
N PHE A 33 -12.46 -3.70 4.73
CA PHE A 33 -12.18 -3.41 3.33
C PHE A 33 -12.87 -2.08 3.00
N ILE A 34 -12.11 -1.00 3.07
CA ILE A 34 -12.60 0.37 2.90
C ILE A 34 -12.41 0.81 1.47
N VAL A 35 -13.46 1.31 0.85
CA VAL A 35 -13.41 1.92 -0.48
C VAL A 35 -13.59 3.41 -0.38
N ILE A 36 -12.60 4.17 -0.82
CA ILE A 36 -12.63 5.63 -0.88
C ILE A 36 -12.91 6.05 -2.33
N THR A 37 -13.99 6.80 -2.52
CA THR A 37 -14.44 7.32 -3.82
C THR A 37 -14.50 8.85 -3.80
N GLY A 38 -14.61 9.46 -4.98
CA GLY A 38 -14.73 10.91 -5.15
C GLY A 38 -14.16 11.37 -6.48
N GLU A 39 -14.44 12.58 -6.90
CA GLU A 39 -13.93 13.17 -8.13
C GLU A 39 -12.41 13.35 -8.12
N SER A 40 -11.81 13.59 -9.26
CA SER A 40 -10.39 13.98 -9.35
C SER A 40 -10.16 15.28 -8.56
N GLY A 41 -9.10 15.32 -7.76
CA GLY A 41 -8.82 16.49 -6.91
C GLY A 41 -9.59 16.52 -5.58
N SER A 42 -10.45 15.55 -5.26
CA SER A 42 -11.22 15.54 -3.99
C SER A 42 -10.39 15.24 -2.73
N GLY A 43 -9.05 15.06 -2.84
CA GLY A 43 -8.16 14.84 -1.70
C GLY A 43 -7.87 13.37 -1.36
N LYS A 44 -8.36 12.39 -2.14
CA LYS A 44 -8.16 10.95 -1.86
C LYS A 44 -6.70 10.54 -1.73
N SER A 45 -5.88 10.90 -2.72
CA SER A 45 -4.44 10.56 -2.70
C SER A 45 -3.71 11.30 -1.58
N THR A 46 -4.11 12.52 -1.24
CA THR A 46 -3.59 13.26 -0.07
C THR A 46 -3.91 12.51 1.21
N LEU A 47 -5.17 12.06 1.38
CA LEU A 47 -5.57 11.28 2.54
C LEU A 47 -4.77 9.97 2.65
N LEU A 48 -4.58 9.25 1.53
CA LEU A 48 -3.76 8.03 1.51
C LEU A 48 -2.30 8.32 1.88
N ASN A 49 -1.72 9.41 1.37
CA ASN A 49 -0.35 9.79 1.67
C ASN A 49 -0.17 10.11 3.16
N VAL A 50 -1.10 10.84 3.77
CA VAL A 50 -1.09 11.14 5.22
C VAL A 50 -1.24 9.84 6.03
N ILE A 51 -2.25 9.01 5.74
CA ILE A 51 -2.47 7.73 6.44
C ILE A 51 -1.26 6.81 6.32
N SER A 52 -0.60 6.78 5.16
CA SER A 52 0.57 5.94 4.94
C SER A 52 1.87 6.52 5.47
N GLY A 53 1.86 7.75 6.00
CA GLY A 53 3.07 8.46 6.44
C GLY A 53 4.02 8.80 5.28
N LEU A 54 3.52 8.88 4.05
CA LEU A 54 4.27 9.37 2.87
C LEU A 54 4.30 10.89 2.83
N ASP A 55 3.33 11.53 3.48
CA ASP A 55 3.24 12.96 3.67
C ASP A 55 2.84 13.26 5.11
N THR A 56 3.18 14.45 5.60
CA THR A 56 2.80 14.96 6.93
C THR A 56 1.47 15.68 6.86
N TYR A 57 0.91 16.02 8.01
CA TYR A 57 -0.27 16.88 8.16
C TYR A 57 0.10 18.15 8.94
N GLU A 58 -0.65 19.23 8.78
CA GLU A 58 -0.37 20.51 9.44
C GLU A 58 -1.24 20.74 10.67
N ASP A 59 -2.52 20.29 10.64
CA ASP A 59 -3.45 20.49 11.76
C ASP A 59 -4.11 19.17 12.16
N GLY A 60 -4.56 19.08 13.40
CA GLY A 60 -5.27 17.93 13.95
C GLY A 60 -4.35 16.91 14.60
N GLU A 61 -4.90 15.73 14.86
CA GLU A 61 -4.20 14.63 15.54
C GLU A 61 -4.37 13.33 14.75
N MET A 62 -3.27 12.63 14.49
CA MET A 62 -3.28 11.28 13.95
C MET A 62 -2.73 10.31 14.98
N TYR A 63 -3.43 9.20 15.16
CA TYR A 63 -3.04 8.12 16.07
C TYR A 63 -2.80 6.83 15.31
N ILE A 64 -1.74 6.11 15.65
CA ILE A 64 -1.39 4.78 15.16
C ILE A 64 -1.31 3.85 16.37
N ASP A 65 -2.18 2.86 16.44
CA ASP A 65 -2.31 1.98 17.61
C ASP A 65 -2.39 2.72 18.95
N GLY A 66 -3.16 3.82 18.96
CA GLY A 66 -3.36 4.66 20.14
C GLY A 66 -2.22 5.61 20.47
N LYS A 67 -1.12 5.60 19.71
CA LYS A 67 0.01 6.53 19.86
C LYS A 67 -0.19 7.73 18.93
N GLU A 68 -0.14 8.92 19.50
CA GLU A 68 -0.23 10.19 18.78
C GLU A 68 1.07 10.47 18.00
N THR A 69 0.97 11.03 16.79
CA THR A 69 2.08 11.12 15.83
C THR A 69 2.57 12.55 15.54
N SER A 70 2.09 13.59 16.26
CA SER A 70 2.50 15.00 16.00
C SER A 70 4.00 15.23 16.16
N HIS A 71 4.65 14.42 16.97
CA HIS A 71 6.08 14.50 17.25
C HIS A 71 6.94 13.55 16.42
N TYR A 72 6.32 12.81 15.46
CA TYR A 72 7.05 11.89 14.60
C TYR A 72 7.92 12.66 13.60
N GLY A 73 9.22 12.27 13.54
CA GLY A 73 10.14 12.70 12.52
C GLY A 73 10.16 11.72 11.33
N ASP A 74 11.07 11.98 10.39
CA ASP A 74 11.23 11.17 9.16
C ASP A 74 11.55 9.69 9.48
N GLU A 75 12.38 9.45 10.52
CA GLU A 75 12.77 8.10 10.96
C GLU A 75 11.58 7.33 11.53
N ASP A 76 10.72 7.97 12.32
CA ASP A 76 9.53 7.36 12.92
C ASP A 76 8.52 6.97 11.83
N PHE A 77 8.30 7.85 10.85
CA PHE A 77 7.46 7.55 9.70
C PHE A 77 8.09 6.50 8.76
N GLU A 78 9.42 6.42 8.66
CA GLU A 78 10.08 5.34 7.93
C GLU A 78 9.84 3.99 8.61
N GLU A 79 9.97 3.91 9.94
CA GLU A 79 9.69 2.70 10.71
C GLU A 79 8.21 2.32 10.60
N TYR A 80 7.28 3.29 10.73
CA TYR A 80 5.86 3.08 10.51
C TYR A 80 5.57 2.49 9.14
N ARG A 81 6.08 3.10 8.07
CA ARG A 81 5.90 2.57 6.70
C ARG A 81 6.48 1.17 6.56
N LYS A 82 7.63 0.91 7.18
CA LYS A 82 8.27 -0.39 7.11
C LYS A 82 7.46 -1.48 7.79
N GLU A 83 6.92 -1.22 8.97
CA GLU A 83 6.26 -2.22 9.80
C GLU A 83 4.77 -2.35 9.51
N TYR A 84 4.10 -1.26 9.17
CA TYR A 84 2.64 -1.22 9.11
C TYR A 84 2.07 -1.11 7.70
N ILE A 85 2.77 -0.54 6.73
CA ILE A 85 2.18 -0.12 5.46
C ILE A 85 2.71 -0.92 4.27
N SER A 86 1.80 -1.46 3.45
CA SER A 86 2.09 -1.92 2.09
C SER A 86 1.31 -1.07 1.10
N ASN A 87 2.03 -0.36 0.21
CA ASN A 87 1.41 0.46 -0.83
C ASN A 87 1.38 -0.25 -2.18
N ILE A 88 0.23 -0.19 -2.84
CA ILE A 88 0.01 -0.53 -4.25
C ILE A 88 -0.24 0.78 -4.98
N PHE A 89 0.79 1.31 -5.65
CA PHE A 89 0.73 2.59 -6.35
C PHE A 89 0.15 2.44 -7.76
N GLN A 90 -0.55 3.46 -8.23
CA GLN A 90 -1.04 3.56 -9.61
C GLN A 90 0.10 3.41 -10.64
N ASN A 91 1.28 3.96 -10.38
CA ASN A 91 2.47 3.87 -11.24
C ASN A 91 3.36 2.65 -10.96
N PHE A 92 2.84 1.64 -10.25
CA PHE A 92 3.49 0.36 -9.92
C PHE A 92 4.75 0.45 -9.05
N ASN A 93 5.62 1.44 -9.23
CA ASN A 93 6.91 1.64 -8.55
C ASN A 93 7.78 0.36 -8.52
N LEU A 94 7.89 -0.33 -9.68
CA LEU A 94 8.65 -1.56 -9.85
C LEU A 94 10.05 -1.29 -10.37
N VAL A 95 11.01 -2.15 -10.01
CA VAL A 95 12.36 -2.12 -10.56
C VAL A 95 12.34 -2.79 -11.94
N GLY A 96 12.32 -1.99 -13.02
CA GLY A 96 12.12 -2.46 -14.39
C GLY A 96 13.17 -3.45 -14.90
N SER A 97 14.44 -3.34 -14.43
CA SER A 97 15.53 -4.24 -14.77
C SER A 97 15.45 -5.61 -14.07
N TYR A 98 14.64 -5.72 -13.01
CA TYR A 98 14.44 -6.96 -12.26
C TYR A 98 13.33 -7.81 -12.86
N THR A 99 13.44 -9.13 -12.65
CA THR A 99 12.36 -10.07 -12.98
C THR A 99 11.18 -9.93 -12.02
N VAL A 100 10.05 -10.54 -12.35
CA VAL A 100 8.89 -10.67 -11.44
C VAL A 100 9.35 -11.25 -10.09
N TYR A 101 10.07 -12.36 -10.12
CA TYR A 101 10.59 -13.02 -8.92
C TYR A 101 11.47 -12.06 -8.09
N GLN A 102 12.40 -11.36 -8.72
CA GLN A 102 13.34 -10.47 -8.05
C GLN A 102 12.67 -9.24 -7.41
N ASN A 103 11.60 -8.69 -8.04
CA ASN A 103 10.84 -7.58 -7.45
C ASN A 103 10.17 -7.98 -6.13
N ILE A 104 9.67 -9.22 -6.04
CA ILE A 104 9.04 -9.73 -4.82
C ILE A 104 10.11 -10.16 -3.81
N GLU A 105 11.18 -10.83 -4.26
CA GLU A 105 12.30 -11.25 -3.43
C GLU A 105 12.93 -10.07 -2.68
N LEU A 106 13.13 -8.93 -3.37
CA LEU A 106 13.72 -7.72 -2.80
C LEU A 106 13.02 -7.32 -1.50
N VAL A 107 11.70 -7.23 -1.52
CA VAL A 107 10.91 -6.81 -0.35
C VAL A 107 11.03 -7.82 0.79
N MET A 108 10.99 -9.11 0.50
CA MET A 108 11.14 -10.13 1.53
C MET A 108 12.54 -10.11 2.17
N LEU A 109 13.60 -9.88 1.37
CA LEU A 109 14.97 -9.76 1.89
C LEU A 109 15.14 -8.51 2.77
N ILE A 110 14.51 -7.38 2.39
CA ILE A 110 14.49 -6.15 3.20
C ILE A 110 13.79 -6.41 4.53
N ASN A 111 12.73 -7.22 4.54
CA ASN A 111 12.01 -7.61 5.76
C ASN A 111 12.68 -8.77 6.54
N GLY A 112 13.94 -9.08 6.26
CA GLY A 112 14.76 -10.01 7.05
C GLY A 112 14.60 -11.49 6.73
N TYR A 113 13.83 -11.87 5.69
CA TYR A 113 13.75 -13.26 5.24
C TYR A 113 15.05 -13.68 4.55
N THR A 114 15.49 -14.91 4.79
CA THR A 114 16.53 -15.54 3.98
C THR A 114 15.95 -15.93 2.61
N LYS A 115 16.82 -16.11 1.61
CA LYS A 115 16.37 -16.60 0.28
C LYS A 115 15.65 -17.95 0.36
N LYS A 116 16.07 -18.82 1.27
CA LYS A 116 15.45 -20.15 1.49
C LYS A 116 14.02 -20.03 2.01
N GLU A 117 13.80 -19.15 2.98
CA GLU A 117 12.47 -18.89 3.55
C GLU A 117 11.56 -18.13 2.57
N ALA A 118 12.12 -17.19 1.81
CA ALA A 118 11.37 -16.35 0.87
C ALA A 118 10.86 -17.14 -0.35
N ARG A 119 11.69 -18.06 -0.89
CA ARG A 119 11.41 -18.76 -2.15
C ARG A 119 10.03 -19.42 -2.23
N PRO A 120 9.59 -20.27 -1.29
CA PRO A 120 8.26 -20.89 -1.39
C PRO A 120 7.13 -19.86 -1.32
N LYS A 121 7.27 -18.81 -0.49
CA LYS A 121 6.27 -17.75 -0.37
C LYS A 121 6.17 -16.94 -1.66
N ILE A 122 7.29 -16.59 -2.29
CA ILE A 122 7.33 -15.87 -3.57
C ILE A 122 6.64 -16.68 -4.67
N LEU A 123 6.95 -17.97 -4.77
CA LEU A 123 6.33 -18.82 -5.79
C LEU A 123 4.81 -18.95 -5.60
N LYS A 124 4.35 -19.05 -4.35
CA LYS A 124 2.94 -19.04 -4.02
C LYS A 124 2.27 -17.75 -4.46
N LEU A 125 2.81 -16.58 -4.07
CA LEU A 125 2.28 -15.27 -4.45
C LEU A 125 2.26 -15.07 -5.99
N ILE A 126 3.33 -15.46 -6.69
CA ILE A 126 3.37 -15.39 -8.17
C ILE A 126 2.26 -16.23 -8.80
N ASN A 127 1.95 -17.38 -8.22
CA ASN A 127 0.84 -18.23 -8.69
C ASN A 127 -0.52 -17.59 -8.40
N GLU A 128 -0.72 -17.03 -7.21
CA GLU A 128 -1.97 -16.36 -6.80
C GLU A 128 -2.31 -15.16 -7.70
N VAL A 129 -1.30 -14.44 -8.19
CA VAL A 129 -1.49 -13.33 -9.15
C VAL A 129 -1.38 -13.77 -10.62
N GLU A 130 -1.41 -15.07 -10.91
CA GLU A 130 -1.40 -15.65 -12.26
C GLU A 130 -0.17 -15.25 -13.12
N LEU A 131 1.00 -15.12 -12.50
CA LEU A 131 2.25 -14.72 -13.17
C LEU A 131 3.29 -15.84 -13.27
N THR A 132 2.91 -17.10 -13.04
CA THR A 132 3.85 -18.25 -13.01
C THR A 132 4.70 -18.37 -14.29
N LYS A 133 4.10 -18.15 -15.46
CA LYS A 133 4.80 -18.18 -16.76
C LYS A 133 5.82 -17.03 -16.92
N TYR A 134 5.64 -15.93 -16.19
CA TYR A 134 6.44 -14.70 -16.29
C TYR A 134 7.44 -14.54 -15.15
N LYS A 135 7.57 -15.50 -14.22
CA LYS A 135 8.39 -15.38 -13.02
C LYS A 135 9.83 -14.89 -13.27
N ASN A 136 10.43 -15.32 -14.37
CA ASN A 136 11.80 -14.97 -14.78
C ASN A 136 11.85 -13.84 -15.82
N THR A 137 10.70 -13.27 -16.21
CA THR A 137 10.63 -12.17 -17.17
C THR A 137 10.94 -10.86 -16.48
N ARG A 138 11.75 -9.98 -17.11
CA ARG A 138 12.00 -8.63 -16.61
C ARG A 138 10.71 -7.81 -16.66
N VAL A 139 10.47 -7.03 -15.59
CA VAL A 139 9.24 -6.22 -15.47
C VAL A 139 9.10 -5.19 -16.59
N SER A 140 10.22 -4.66 -17.13
CA SER A 140 10.20 -3.76 -18.29
C SER A 140 9.52 -4.36 -19.54
N LYS A 141 9.48 -5.69 -19.66
CA LYS A 141 8.89 -6.43 -20.79
C LYS A 141 7.42 -6.84 -20.56
N LEU A 142 6.84 -6.50 -19.42
CA LEU A 142 5.48 -6.87 -19.05
C LEU A 142 4.47 -5.82 -19.52
N SER A 143 3.23 -6.26 -19.78
CA SER A 143 2.08 -5.37 -19.98
C SER A 143 1.73 -4.60 -18.71
N GLY A 144 0.95 -3.51 -18.81
CA GLY A 144 0.48 -2.73 -17.67
C GLY A 144 -0.22 -3.61 -16.64
N GLY A 145 -1.15 -4.46 -17.06
CA GLY A 145 -1.87 -5.37 -16.16
C GLY A 145 -0.96 -6.40 -15.49
N GLN A 146 0.06 -6.91 -16.19
CA GLN A 146 1.04 -7.81 -15.58
C GLN A 146 1.90 -7.06 -14.53
N LYS A 147 2.31 -5.82 -14.81
CA LYS A 147 3.02 -4.97 -13.84
C LYS A 147 2.20 -4.72 -12.60
N GLN A 148 0.90 -4.42 -12.76
CA GLN A 148 -0.02 -4.25 -11.65
C GLN A 148 -0.05 -5.48 -10.74
N ARG A 149 -0.17 -6.67 -11.32
CA ARG A 149 -0.16 -7.94 -10.58
C ARG A 149 1.17 -8.18 -9.85
N VAL A 150 2.31 -7.78 -10.42
CA VAL A 150 3.61 -7.81 -9.70
C VAL A 150 3.60 -6.85 -8.51
N ALA A 151 3.08 -5.63 -8.66
CA ALA A 151 2.99 -4.65 -7.56
C ALA A 151 2.14 -5.18 -6.40
N ILE A 152 1.03 -5.82 -6.71
CA ILE A 152 0.15 -6.47 -5.71
C ILE A 152 0.87 -7.62 -5.00
N ALA A 153 1.49 -8.54 -5.75
CA ALA A 153 2.25 -9.64 -5.15
C ALA A 153 3.38 -9.12 -4.25
N ARG A 154 4.03 -8.01 -4.64
CA ARG A 154 5.05 -7.34 -3.83
C ARG A 154 4.48 -6.76 -2.53
N ALA A 155 3.32 -6.12 -2.59
CA ALA A 155 2.64 -5.58 -1.41
C ALA A 155 2.23 -6.70 -0.44
N LEU A 156 1.65 -7.78 -0.95
CA LEU A 156 1.29 -8.96 -0.15
C LEU A 156 2.52 -9.65 0.47
N ALA A 157 3.66 -9.68 -0.25
CA ALA A 157 4.92 -10.25 0.24
C ALA A 157 5.49 -9.51 1.46
N LYS A 158 5.21 -8.23 1.59
CA LYS A 158 5.64 -7.40 2.73
C LYS A 158 4.97 -7.83 4.03
N ASN A 159 3.75 -8.35 3.94
CA ASN A 159 2.97 -8.89 5.05
C ASN A 159 2.73 -7.92 6.22
N THR A 160 2.45 -6.67 5.92
CA THR A 160 2.09 -5.63 6.90
C THR A 160 0.60 -5.69 7.26
N PRO A 161 0.18 -5.11 8.41
CA PRO A 161 -1.22 -5.07 8.82
C PRO A 161 -2.11 -4.18 7.96
N ILE A 162 -1.54 -3.23 7.22
CA ILE A 162 -2.29 -2.27 6.41
C ILE A 162 -1.85 -2.37 4.94
N ILE A 163 -2.81 -2.49 4.04
CA ILE A 163 -2.61 -2.41 2.59
C ILE A 163 -3.37 -1.20 2.06
N ILE A 164 -2.66 -0.31 1.41
CA ILE A 164 -3.22 0.87 0.74
C ILE A 164 -3.06 0.69 -0.76
N ALA A 165 -4.15 0.77 -1.51
CA ALA A 165 -4.18 0.55 -2.94
C ALA A 165 -4.81 1.75 -3.66
N ASP A 166 -4.02 2.45 -4.46
CA ASP A 166 -4.47 3.54 -5.31
C ASP A 166 -4.70 3.02 -6.73
N GLU A 167 -5.98 3.00 -7.17
CA GLU A 167 -6.45 2.50 -8.44
C GLU A 167 -5.91 1.09 -8.80
N PRO A 168 -6.05 0.08 -7.93
CA PRO A 168 -5.36 -1.20 -8.09
C PRO A 168 -5.83 -2.01 -9.31
N THR A 169 -6.95 -1.65 -9.92
CA THR A 169 -7.56 -2.36 -11.06
C THR A 169 -7.61 -1.57 -12.35
N GLY A 170 -7.18 -0.31 -12.36
CA GLY A 170 -7.31 0.61 -13.50
C GLY A 170 -6.65 0.13 -14.81
N ASN A 171 -5.64 -0.73 -14.72
CA ASN A 171 -4.91 -1.26 -15.87
C ASN A 171 -5.18 -2.76 -16.13
N LEU A 172 -6.25 -3.32 -15.54
CA LEU A 172 -6.59 -4.73 -15.62
C LEU A 172 -7.84 -4.95 -16.47
N ASP A 173 -7.87 -6.07 -17.23
CA ASP A 173 -9.12 -6.59 -17.75
C ASP A 173 -10.05 -7.04 -16.61
N LYS A 174 -11.34 -7.22 -16.92
CA LYS A 174 -12.38 -7.51 -15.92
C LYS A 174 -12.07 -8.78 -15.10
N ARG A 175 -11.55 -9.84 -15.72
CA ARG A 175 -11.23 -11.11 -15.05
C ARG A 175 -10.04 -10.94 -14.10
N ALA A 176 -8.98 -10.28 -14.55
CA ALA A 176 -7.79 -10.00 -13.73
C ALA A 176 -8.12 -9.07 -12.57
N ALA A 177 -8.95 -8.02 -12.80
CA ALA A 177 -9.42 -7.13 -11.78
C ALA A 177 -10.22 -7.86 -10.68
N GLU A 178 -11.12 -8.75 -11.07
CA GLU A 178 -11.90 -9.55 -10.13
C GLU A 178 -11.02 -10.48 -9.28
N SER A 179 -10.05 -11.15 -9.89
CA SER A 179 -9.08 -12.00 -9.18
C SER A 179 -8.28 -11.22 -8.14
N VAL A 180 -7.80 -10.04 -8.51
CA VAL A 180 -7.06 -9.14 -7.61
C VAL A 180 -7.92 -8.66 -6.44
N LEU A 181 -9.12 -8.16 -6.72
CA LEU A 181 -10.02 -7.66 -5.69
C LEU A 181 -10.43 -8.76 -4.71
N LYS A 182 -10.69 -9.97 -5.22
CA LYS A 182 -10.95 -11.13 -4.37
C LYS A 182 -9.76 -11.44 -3.45
N THR A 183 -8.54 -11.38 -3.95
CA THR A 183 -7.32 -11.59 -3.14
C THR A 183 -7.18 -10.52 -2.06
N LEU A 184 -7.39 -9.25 -2.40
CA LEU A 184 -7.37 -8.15 -1.42
C LEU A 184 -8.48 -8.29 -0.37
N ALA A 185 -9.69 -8.68 -0.79
CA ALA A 185 -10.81 -8.89 0.12
C ALA A 185 -10.58 -10.06 1.09
N LEU A 186 -9.99 -11.15 0.62
CA LEU A 186 -9.59 -12.26 1.50
C LEU A 186 -8.53 -11.82 2.51
N THR A 187 -7.63 -10.95 2.09
CA THR A 187 -6.58 -10.38 2.95
C THR A 187 -7.16 -9.44 4.00
N ALA A 188 -8.26 -8.76 3.72
CA ALA A 188 -8.92 -7.84 4.65
C ALA A 188 -9.49 -8.52 5.90
N LYS A 189 -9.64 -9.85 5.92
CA LYS A 189 -10.08 -10.58 7.12
C LYS A 189 -9.15 -10.37 8.32
N ASP A 190 -7.84 -10.27 8.04
CA ASP A 190 -6.79 -10.16 9.06
C ASP A 190 -6.01 -8.83 8.97
N LYS A 191 -6.38 -7.97 8.04
CA LYS A 191 -5.69 -6.71 7.74
C LYS A 191 -6.69 -5.58 7.51
N LEU A 192 -6.20 -4.34 7.58
CA LEU A 192 -6.90 -3.19 7.04
C LEU A 192 -6.55 -3.05 5.56
N VAL A 193 -7.54 -3.04 4.69
CA VAL A 193 -7.36 -2.78 3.25
C VAL A 193 -8.11 -1.52 2.87
N ILE A 194 -7.38 -0.52 2.36
CA ILE A 194 -7.96 0.75 1.87
C ILE A 194 -7.74 0.80 0.36
N VAL A 195 -8.82 0.90 -0.41
CA VAL A 195 -8.79 0.99 -1.87
C VAL A 195 -9.36 2.35 -2.28
N VAL A 196 -8.59 3.13 -3.03
CA VAL A 196 -9.10 4.29 -3.77
C VAL A 196 -9.42 3.86 -5.19
N THR A 197 -10.61 4.17 -5.66
CA THR A 197 -11.00 3.91 -7.05
C THR A 197 -12.13 4.87 -7.51
N HIS A 198 -12.13 5.16 -8.79
CA HIS A 198 -13.25 5.85 -9.46
C HIS A 198 -14.33 4.86 -9.95
N ASN A 199 -14.04 3.56 -9.97
CA ASN A 199 -14.98 2.51 -10.38
C ASN A 199 -15.49 1.72 -9.17
N TYR A 200 -16.46 2.32 -8.44
CA TYR A 200 -17.02 1.71 -7.24
C TYR A 200 -17.77 0.40 -7.54
N GLU A 201 -18.50 0.30 -8.65
CA GLU A 201 -19.26 -0.88 -9.03
C GLU A 201 -18.42 -2.16 -9.08
N GLN A 202 -17.14 -2.04 -9.47
CA GLN A 202 -16.23 -3.16 -9.56
C GLN A 202 -15.81 -3.72 -8.18
N VAL A 203 -15.77 -2.85 -7.16
CA VAL A 203 -15.27 -3.21 -5.81
C VAL A 203 -16.39 -3.35 -4.78
N GLU A 204 -17.60 -2.89 -5.08
CA GLU A 204 -18.74 -2.78 -4.16
C GLU A 204 -19.00 -4.08 -3.37
N LYS A 205 -19.00 -5.22 -4.06
CA LYS A 205 -19.29 -6.53 -3.44
C LYS A 205 -18.27 -6.98 -2.39
N TYR A 206 -17.12 -6.32 -2.34
CA TYR A 206 -16.05 -6.59 -1.38
C TYR A 206 -15.99 -5.57 -0.24
N ALA A 207 -16.62 -4.39 -0.43
CA ALA A 207 -16.55 -3.28 0.49
C ALA A 207 -17.31 -3.58 1.80
N THR A 208 -16.62 -3.41 2.93
CA THR A 208 -17.26 -3.40 4.26
C THR A 208 -17.65 -1.97 4.64
N ARG A 209 -16.98 -0.96 4.06
CA ARG A 209 -17.22 0.46 4.32
C ARG A 209 -16.90 1.28 3.08
N LYS A 210 -17.71 2.28 2.82
CA LYS A 210 -17.53 3.26 1.74
C LYS A 210 -17.36 4.65 2.32
N ILE A 211 -16.30 5.34 1.89
CA ILE A 211 -16.04 6.74 2.20
C ILE A 211 -16.11 7.52 0.88
N THR A 212 -16.93 8.55 0.82
CA THR A 212 -17.01 9.46 -0.32
C THR A 212 -16.37 10.79 0.03
N MET A 213 -15.38 11.22 -0.76
CA MET A 213 -14.68 12.48 -0.56
C MET A 213 -15.09 13.53 -1.59
N PHE A 214 -15.21 14.76 -1.13
CA PHE A 214 -15.46 15.93 -1.97
C PHE A 214 -14.73 17.14 -1.37
N ASP A 215 -14.03 17.91 -2.19
CA ASP A 215 -13.32 19.15 -1.81
C ASP A 215 -12.49 19.02 -0.51
N GLY A 216 -11.68 17.98 -0.43
CA GLY A 216 -10.80 17.72 0.72
C GLY A 216 -11.51 17.26 2.00
N LYS A 217 -12.81 16.95 1.95
CA LYS A 217 -13.61 16.53 3.11
C LYS A 217 -14.27 15.17 2.90
N ILE A 218 -14.59 14.50 3.98
CA ILE A 218 -15.47 13.32 3.93
C ILE A 218 -16.91 13.84 3.83
N LEU A 219 -17.56 13.54 2.70
CA LEU A 219 -18.95 13.86 2.45
C LEU A 219 -19.88 12.79 3.02
N GLU A 220 -19.51 11.53 2.88
CA GLU A 220 -20.26 10.38 3.37
C GLU A 220 -19.29 9.31 3.88
N ASP A 221 -19.64 8.69 5.00
CA ASP A 221 -18.94 7.55 5.59
C ASP A 221 -19.96 6.48 5.96
N LYS A 222 -20.09 5.47 5.12
CA LYS A 222 -21.14 4.45 5.21
C LYS A 222 -20.55 3.07 5.51
N ILE A 223 -20.93 2.50 6.65
CA ILE A 223 -20.68 1.11 6.99
C ILE A 223 -21.67 0.24 6.20
N ILE A 224 -21.15 -0.69 5.40
CA ILE A 224 -21.93 -1.61 4.56
C ILE A 224 -22.14 -2.94 5.32
N THR A 225 -21.05 -3.48 5.88
CA THR A 225 -21.10 -4.72 6.66
C THR A 225 -20.33 -4.48 7.95
N LYS A 226 -20.94 -4.79 9.10
CA LYS A 226 -20.19 -4.76 10.36
C LYS A 226 -19.17 -5.90 10.37
N THR A 227 -17.93 -5.54 10.58
CA THR A 227 -16.84 -6.51 10.84
C THR A 227 -16.77 -6.75 12.35
N ASP A 228 -16.65 -8.01 12.75
CA ASP A 228 -16.35 -8.33 14.15
C ASP A 228 -14.98 -7.71 14.49
N GLU A 229 -14.87 -7.10 15.68
CA GLU A 229 -13.61 -6.54 16.16
C GLU A 229 -12.55 -7.64 16.24
N VAL A 230 -11.64 -7.65 15.29
CA VAL A 230 -10.45 -8.54 15.35
C VAL A 230 -9.50 -7.93 16.36
N LYS A 231 -9.44 -8.53 17.57
CA LYS A 231 -8.40 -8.19 18.54
C LYS A 231 -7.06 -8.60 17.96
N THR A 232 -6.26 -7.64 17.57
CA THR A 232 -4.86 -7.85 17.18
C THR A 232 -4.06 -8.16 18.45
N ASP A 233 -3.74 -9.44 18.67
CA ASP A 233 -2.63 -9.78 19.54
C ASP A 233 -1.35 -9.25 18.88
N GLY A 234 -0.72 -8.27 19.54
CA GLY A 234 0.37 -7.43 19.03
C GLY A 234 1.71 -8.12 18.70
N ASN A 235 1.69 -9.35 18.18
CA ASN A 235 2.88 -10.10 17.80
C ASN A 235 2.96 -10.31 16.27
N LEU A 236 3.06 -9.18 15.52
CA LEU A 236 3.60 -9.25 14.16
C LEU A 236 5.13 -9.30 14.29
N GLU A 237 5.70 -10.51 14.22
CA GLU A 237 7.16 -10.70 14.21
C GLU A 237 7.78 -10.00 12.99
N SER A 238 8.22 -8.76 13.16
CA SER A 238 9.07 -8.10 12.16
C SER A 238 10.48 -8.70 12.23
N LYS A 239 10.88 -9.44 11.21
CA LYS A 239 12.26 -9.96 11.12
C LYS A 239 13.20 -8.85 10.63
N LYS A 240 14.08 -8.35 11.51
CA LYS A 240 15.10 -7.36 11.13
C LYS A 240 16.06 -7.90 10.05
N MET A 241 16.38 -7.09 9.05
CA MET A 241 17.28 -7.45 7.95
C MET A 241 18.70 -7.73 8.46
N LYS A 242 19.27 -8.89 8.10
CA LYS A 242 20.64 -9.24 8.47
C LYS A 242 21.65 -8.30 7.78
N PRO A 243 22.75 -7.88 8.45
CA PRO A 243 23.75 -6.95 7.89
C PRO A 243 24.32 -7.39 6.53
N LEU A 244 24.56 -8.69 6.37
CA LEU A 244 25.08 -9.28 5.12
C LEU A 244 24.11 -9.11 3.92
N SER A 245 22.81 -9.10 4.18
CA SER A 245 21.78 -8.88 3.14
C SER A 245 21.75 -7.42 2.67
N LYS A 246 22.01 -6.46 3.58
CA LYS A 246 22.16 -5.03 3.26
C LYS A 246 23.34 -4.79 2.33
N LEU A 247 24.52 -5.37 2.65
CA LEU A 247 25.74 -5.23 1.86
C LEU A 247 25.55 -5.83 0.45
N ARG A 248 24.95 -7.02 0.33
CA ARG A 248 24.68 -7.68 -0.96
C ARG A 248 23.71 -6.90 -1.87
N LEU A 249 22.69 -6.26 -1.28
CA LEU A 249 21.77 -5.39 -2.04
C LEU A 249 22.48 -4.13 -2.53
N GLY A 250 23.31 -3.50 -1.69
CA GLY A 250 24.11 -2.34 -2.07
C GLY A 250 25.06 -2.65 -3.23
N VAL A 251 25.86 -3.70 -3.12
CA VAL A 251 26.80 -4.13 -4.18
C VAL A 251 26.08 -4.46 -5.49
N ARG A 252 24.96 -5.21 -5.45
CA ARG A 252 24.19 -5.55 -6.65
C ARG A 252 23.60 -4.33 -7.35
N ASN A 253 23.14 -3.33 -6.60
CA ASN A 253 22.60 -2.09 -7.16
C ASN A 253 23.69 -1.22 -7.78
N THR A 254 24.88 -1.14 -7.18
CA THR A 254 26.02 -0.38 -7.70
C THR A 254 26.50 -0.94 -9.04
N PHE A 255 26.63 -2.26 -9.19
CA PHE A 255 27.04 -2.89 -10.44
C PHE A 255 25.98 -2.85 -11.56
N ASN A 256 24.70 -2.66 -11.23
CA ASN A 256 23.64 -2.50 -12.24
C ASN A 256 23.47 -1.05 -12.76
N ILE A 257 24.11 -0.08 -12.11
CA ILE A 257 24.07 1.34 -12.49
C ILE A 257 25.28 1.73 -13.41
N VAL A 258 26.42 1.05 -13.26
CA VAL A 258 27.68 1.37 -13.98
C VAL A 258 27.62 1.23 -15.51
N PRO A 259 26.83 0.35 -16.16
CA PRO A 259 26.80 0.27 -17.63
C PRO A 259 26.09 1.42 -18.38
N LYS A 260 25.62 2.45 -17.69
CA LYS A 260 24.91 3.59 -18.34
C LYS A 260 25.76 4.84 -18.54
N PHE A 261 27.06 4.80 -18.14
CA PHE A 261 27.99 5.95 -18.22
C PHE A 261 29.33 5.63 -18.90
N LEU A 262 29.39 4.58 -19.73
CA LEU A 262 30.50 4.32 -20.66
C LEU A 262 29.95 4.20 -22.07
#